data_2f8eb18d40eb2dd04472da5c06a898a5
#
_entry.id   2f8eb18d40eb2dd04472da5c06a898a5
#
_cell.length_a   1.000
_cell.length_b   1.000
_cell.length_c   1.000
_cell.angle_alpha   90.00
_cell.angle_beta   90.00
_cell.angle_gamma   90.00
#
_symmetry.space_group_name_H-M   'P 1'
#
loop_
_entity.id
_entity.type
_entity.pdbx_description
1 polymer ?
#
loop_
_entity_poly.entity_id
_entity_poly.type
_entity_poly.pdbx_seq_one_letter_code
_entity_poly.pdbx_strand_id
1 'polypeptide(L)'
;MDHYFFLNPSLSDYQIVKISKKNSHFLKKIHRDKGIAINNIKIADEKAIIKNYDKLFFEKNLPRKSLEYVLKRYLSHPIYSYKSYLIFDPQSGNQSLLFAREVEHCGSKALRIIDFLGDVNALGKLNAWLKFIISENCYEYVDLLCSGIDQKLFEKSGFKVVIKDEDVIVPTYFEPFVDKNIDIHFEKSHKDLILFKGESDGDRPSISKSNKRQ
;
A
#
# COMPACT_ATOMS: atom_id res chain seq x y z
N MET A 1 0.52 2.34 -13.83
CA MET A 1 0.63 1.52 -12.60
C MET A 1 -0.70 0.86 -12.36
N ASP A 2 -0.68 -0.40 -11.95
CA ASP A 2 -1.90 -1.08 -11.56
C ASP A 2 -2.27 -0.66 -10.13
N HIS A 3 -3.57 -0.47 -9.89
CA HIS A 3 -4.10 -0.08 -8.61
C HIS A 3 -4.81 -1.28 -7.98
N TYR A 4 -4.37 -1.69 -6.80
CA TYR A 4 -4.92 -2.81 -6.03
C TYR A 4 -5.55 -2.31 -4.76
N PHE A 5 -6.66 -2.93 -4.33
CA PHE A 5 -7.36 -2.56 -3.11
C PHE A 5 -7.92 -3.78 -2.38
N PHE A 6 -8.02 -3.65 -1.05
CA PHE A 6 -8.63 -4.62 -0.14
C PHE A 6 -9.65 -3.88 0.72
N LEU A 7 -10.94 -4.16 0.51
CA LEU A 7 -12.04 -3.50 1.22
C LEU A 7 -12.24 -4.05 2.63
N ASN A 8 -12.74 -3.21 3.52
CA ASN A 8 -13.23 -3.63 4.82
C ASN A 8 -14.54 -4.43 4.66
N PRO A 9 -14.54 -5.75 4.89
CA PRO A 9 -15.74 -6.56 4.69
C PRO A 9 -16.82 -6.36 5.74
N SER A 10 -16.51 -5.65 6.83
CA SER A 10 -17.42 -5.39 7.95
C SER A 10 -18.28 -4.13 7.73
N LEU A 11 -17.97 -3.32 6.72
CA LEU A 11 -18.74 -2.14 6.38
C LEU A 11 -19.87 -2.49 5.38
N SER A 12 -21.04 -1.90 5.61
CA SER A 12 -22.15 -1.94 4.66
C SER A 12 -22.10 -0.78 3.66
N ASP A 13 -21.55 0.35 4.08
CA ASP A 13 -21.44 1.57 3.30
C ASP A 13 -20.00 2.12 3.35
N TYR A 14 -19.57 2.70 2.24
CA TYR A 14 -18.25 3.28 2.06
C TYR A 14 -18.39 4.77 1.77
N GLN A 15 -17.52 5.60 2.36
CA GLN A 15 -17.52 7.05 2.16
C GLN A 15 -16.52 7.50 1.09
N ILE A 16 -15.42 6.76 0.97
CA ILE A 16 -14.34 7.05 0.04
C ILE A 16 -14.50 6.24 -1.25
N VAL A 17 -14.69 4.92 -1.11
CA VAL A 17 -14.88 4.01 -2.24
C VAL A 17 -16.32 4.06 -2.71
N LYS A 18 -16.54 4.15 -4.01
CA LYS A 18 -17.88 4.02 -4.59
C LYS A 18 -18.05 2.68 -5.26
N ILE A 19 -19.08 1.96 -4.86
CA ILE A 19 -19.44 0.63 -5.42
C ILE A 19 -20.87 0.72 -5.91
N SER A 20 -21.11 0.39 -7.19
CA SER A 20 -22.46 0.32 -7.71
C SER A 20 -23.22 -0.84 -7.06
N LYS A 21 -24.54 -0.69 -6.91
CA LYS A 21 -25.42 -1.72 -6.33
C LYS A 21 -25.33 -3.05 -7.06
N LYS A 22 -24.96 -3.08 -8.34
CA LYS A 22 -24.81 -4.30 -9.13
C LYS A 22 -23.61 -5.16 -8.71
N ASN A 23 -22.59 -4.54 -8.10
CA ASN A 23 -21.31 -5.18 -7.77
C ASN A 23 -21.11 -5.47 -6.28
N SER A 24 -22.14 -5.40 -5.46
CA SER A 24 -22.08 -5.74 -4.02
C SER A 24 -21.59 -7.18 -3.73
N HIS A 25 -21.62 -8.08 -4.72
CA HIS A 25 -21.06 -9.43 -4.62
C HIS A 25 -19.52 -9.46 -4.52
N PHE A 26 -18.82 -8.39 -4.91
CA PHE A 26 -17.37 -8.27 -4.72
C PHE A 26 -16.92 -8.40 -3.26
N LEU A 27 -17.80 -8.11 -2.32
CA LEU A 27 -17.52 -8.13 -0.90
C LEU A 27 -17.38 -9.53 -0.30
N LYS A 28 -17.79 -10.61 -1.00
CA LYS A 28 -18.03 -11.93 -0.39
C LYS A 28 -16.91 -12.97 -0.55
N LYS A 29 -15.81 -12.71 -1.28
CA LYS A 29 -14.73 -13.70 -1.39
C LYS A 29 -13.80 -13.63 -0.19
N ILE A 30 -13.99 -14.53 0.76
CA ILE A 30 -13.06 -14.76 1.88
C ILE A 30 -11.94 -15.68 1.37
N HIS A 31 -10.73 -15.16 1.25
CA HIS A 31 -9.56 -15.98 1.00
C HIS A 31 -9.14 -16.70 2.29
N ARG A 32 -8.86 -18.00 2.20
CA ARG A 32 -8.50 -18.86 3.34
C ARG A 32 -7.05 -19.30 3.35
N ASP A 33 -6.18 -18.62 2.62
CA ASP A 33 -4.77 -19.03 2.53
C ASP A 33 -4.03 -18.81 3.85
N LYS A 34 -3.09 -19.72 4.14
CA LYS A 34 -2.15 -19.62 5.26
C LYS A 34 -1.15 -18.50 4.95
N GLY A 35 -1.51 -17.29 5.37
CA GLY A 35 -0.66 -16.11 5.26
C GLY A 35 0.41 -16.06 6.36
N ILE A 36 1.18 -14.97 6.36
CA ILE A 36 2.08 -14.60 7.45
C ILE A 36 1.23 -14.30 8.70
N ALA A 37 1.60 -14.90 9.83
CA ALA A 37 0.92 -14.64 11.09
C ALA A 37 1.11 -13.17 11.53
N ILE A 38 0.09 -12.57 12.12
CA ILE A 38 0.07 -11.14 12.49
C ILE A 38 1.26 -10.76 13.39
N ASN A 39 1.64 -11.64 14.33
CA ASN A 39 2.77 -11.41 15.23
C ASN A 39 4.15 -11.35 14.54
N ASN A 40 4.24 -11.78 13.30
CA ASN A 40 5.43 -11.67 12.45
C ASN A 40 5.48 -10.35 11.65
N ILE A 41 4.47 -9.49 11.81
CA ILE A 41 4.43 -8.16 11.20
C ILE A 41 4.35 -7.14 12.32
N LYS A 42 5.41 -6.35 12.48
CA LYS A 42 5.56 -5.41 13.60
C LYS A 42 5.77 -4.00 13.09
N ILE A 43 5.23 -3.03 13.82
CA ILE A 43 5.59 -1.63 13.59
C ILE A 43 7.11 -1.50 13.78
N ALA A 44 7.78 -0.84 12.85
CA ALA A 44 9.21 -0.63 12.85
C ALA A 44 9.53 0.85 13.04
N ASP A 45 10.20 1.18 14.12
CA ASP A 45 10.83 2.47 14.33
C ASP A 45 12.19 2.56 13.61
N GLU A 46 12.83 3.70 13.66
CA GLU A 46 14.13 3.93 13.05
C GLU A 46 15.18 2.90 13.48
N LYS A 47 15.23 2.60 14.79
CA LYS A 47 16.19 1.63 15.35
C LYS A 47 15.96 0.22 14.80
N ALA A 48 14.70 -0.18 14.71
CA ALA A 48 14.33 -1.48 14.14
C ALA A 48 14.67 -1.57 12.66
N ILE A 49 14.47 -0.49 11.89
CA ILE A 49 14.83 -0.44 10.47
C ILE A 49 16.35 -0.54 10.31
N ILE A 50 17.13 0.27 11.00
CA ILE A 50 18.60 0.25 10.94
C ILE A 50 19.13 -1.16 11.26
N LYS A 51 18.66 -1.74 12.37
CA LYS A 51 19.09 -3.08 12.83
C LYS A 51 18.83 -4.20 11.83
N ASN A 52 17.75 -4.08 11.04
CA ASN A 52 17.30 -5.14 10.15
C ASN A 52 17.52 -4.85 8.67
N TYR A 53 18.00 -3.66 8.31
CA TYR A 53 18.13 -3.25 6.92
C TYR A 53 18.98 -4.20 6.09
N ASP A 54 20.15 -4.61 6.60
CA ASP A 54 21.06 -5.54 5.90
C ASP A 54 20.53 -6.98 5.79
N LYS A 55 19.47 -7.30 6.55
CA LYS A 55 18.79 -8.60 6.53
C LYS A 55 17.62 -8.64 5.56
N LEU A 56 17.28 -7.50 4.93
CA LEU A 56 16.24 -7.45 3.92
C LEU A 56 16.68 -8.24 2.69
N PHE A 57 15.73 -8.96 2.15
CA PHE A 57 15.94 -9.73 0.94
C PHE A 57 15.88 -8.81 -0.29
N PHE A 58 17.05 -8.58 -0.93
CA PHE A 58 17.15 -7.65 -2.07
C PHE A 58 17.41 -8.31 -3.42
N GLU A 59 17.27 -9.62 -3.54
CA GLU A 59 17.77 -10.38 -4.71
C GLU A 59 17.29 -9.82 -6.06
N LYS A 60 16.13 -9.18 -6.11
CA LYS A 60 15.58 -8.62 -7.37
C LYS A 60 14.88 -7.28 -7.20
N ASN A 61 15.07 -6.59 -6.09
CA ASN A 61 14.42 -5.30 -5.89
C ASN A 61 15.18 -4.18 -6.60
N LEU A 62 14.75 -3.86 -7.79
CA LEU A 62 15.18 -2.69 -8.52
C LEU A 62 14.01 -1.69 -8.59
N PRO A 63 14.25 -0.40 -8.29
CA PRO A 63 15.52 0.20 -7.88
C PRO A 63 15.89 -0.16 -6.43
N ARG A 64 17.19 -0.39 -6.16
CA ARG A 64 17.66 -0.60 -4.81
C ARG A 64 17.70 0.73 -4.06
N LYS A 65 17.06 0.80 -2.92
CA LYS A 65 17.01 1.98 -2.06
C LYS A 65 18.06 1.87 -0.96
N SER A 66 18.83 2.90 -0.71
CA SER A 66 19.79 2.95 0.40
C SER A 66 19.07 3.13 1.74
N LEU A 67 19.71 2.73 2.85
CA LEU A 67 19.19 2.99 4.19
C LEU A 67 18.95 4.49 4.41
N GLU A 68 19.87 5.34 3.98
CA GLU A 68 19.73 6.80 4.09
C GLU A 68 18.50 7.32 3.35
N TYR A 69 18.24 6.81 2.13
CA TYR A 69 17.03 7.15 1.38
C TYR A 69 15.78 6.76 2.16
N VAL A 70 15.75 5.53 2.70
CA VAL A 70 14.59 5.02 3.47
C VAL A 70 14.31 5.89 4.69
N LEU A 71 15.35 6.22 5.47
CA LEU A 71 15.20 7.04 6.68
C LEU A 71 14.71 8.45 6.33
N LYS A 72 15.31 9.10 5.34
CA LYS A 72 14.92 10.45 4.91
C LYS A 72 13.50 10.46 4.31
N ARG A 73 13.19 9.50 3.44
CA ARG A 73 11.93 9.46 2.69
C ARG A 73 10.74 9.11 3.56
N TYR A 74 10.88 8.18 4.51
CA TYR A 74 9.73 7.63 5.23
C TYR A 74 9.70 8.01 6.71
N LEU A 75 10.84 8.22 7.37
CA LEU A 75 10.85 8.55 8.80
C LEU A 75 11.02 10.04 9.07
N SER A 76 11.71 10.75 8.20
CA SER A 76 12.01 12.19 8.36
C SER A 76 11.30 13.05 7.30
N HIS A 77 10.23 12.55 6.68
CA HIS A 77 9.50 13.32 5.67
C HIS A 77 8.86 14.56 6.30
N PRO A 78 9.06 15.78 5.72
CA PRO A 78 8.66 17.03 6.39
C PRO A 78 7.15 17.25 6.49
N ILE A 79 6.35 16.53 5.70
CA ILE A 79 4.91 16.76 5.60
C ILE A 79 4.10 15.49 5.91
N TYR A 80 4.47 14.35 5.32
CA TYR A 80 3.73 13.12 5.50
C TYR A 80 4.30 12.27 6.64
N SER A 81 3.40 11.69 7.41
CA SER A 81 3.72 10.67 8.41
C SER A 81 3.47 9.29 7.82
N TYR A 82 4.51 8.47 7.77
CA TYR A 82 4.43 7.10 7.29
C TYR A 82 4.46 6.11 8.46
N LYS A 83 3.68 5.05 8.32
CA LYS A 83 3.75 3.86 9.17
C LYS A 83 4.69 2.87 8.51
N SER A 84 5.65 2.36 9.26
CA SER A 84 6.63 1.38 8.78
C SER A 84 6.38 0.04 9.45
N TYR A 85 6.39 -1.04 8.67
CA TYR A 85 6.16 -2.40 9.17
C TYR A 85 7.30 -3.31 8.73
N LEU A 86 7.92 -3.98 9.71
CA LEU A 86 8.87 -5.06 9.47
C LEU A 86 8.10 -6.37 9.40
N ILE A 87 8.26 -7.08 8.30
CA ILE A 87 7.60 -8.34 7.99
C ILE A 87 8.65 -9.44 8.03
N PHE A 88 8.40 -10.50 8.79
CA PHE A 88 9.20 -11.71 8.79
C PHE A 88 8.36 -12.87 8.23
N ASP A 89 8.81 -13.49 7.17
CA ASP A 89 8.20 -14.68 6.61
C ASP A 89 8.92 -15.94 7.12
N PRO A 90 8.35 -16.69 8.07
CA PRO A 90 9.01 -17.86 8.64
C PRO A 90 9.17 -19.02 7.64
N GLN A 91 8.44 -19.02 6.52
CA GLN A 91 8.54 -20.07 5.50
C GLN A 91 9.80 -19.88 4.63
N SER A 92 10.11 -18.66 4.27
CA SER A 92 11.32 -18.33 3.48
C SER A 92 12.50 -17.91 4.34
N GLY A 93 12.27 -17.51 5.59
CA GLY A 93 13.26 -16.87 6.46
C GLY A 93 13.57 -15.42 6.08
N ASN A 94 12.87 -14.87 5.08
CA ASN A 94 13.12 -13.55 4.54
C ASN A 94 12.48 -12.45 5.39
N GLN A 95 13.10 -11.27 5.37
CA GLN A 95 12.56 -10.05 5.95
C GLN A 95 12.22 -9.05 4.86
N SER A 96 11.18 -8.26 5.11
CA SER A 96 10.73 -7.19 4.22
C SER A 96 10.28 -5.98 5.03
N LEU A 97 10.31 -4.79 4.41
CA LEU A 97 9.77 -3.55 4.95
C LEU A 97 8.62 -3.06 4.09
N LEU A 98 7.53 -2.66 4.72
CA LEU A 98 6.38 -2.05 4.10
C LEU A 98 6.20 -0.65 4.67
N PHE A 99 6.02 0.34 3.80
CA PHE A 99 5.72 1.72 4.17
C PHE A 99 4.32 2.08 3.69
N ALA A 100 3.54 2.61 4.62
CA ALA A 100 2.17 3.01 4.36
C ALA A 100 1.86 4.36 5.01
N ARG A 101 0.86 5.07 4.50
CA ARG A 101 0.31 6.25 5.16
C ARG A 101 -1.21 6.23 5.18
N GLU A 102 -1.78 6.89 6.16
CA GLU A 102 -3.21 7.13 6.20
C GLU A 102 -3.59 8.21 5.19
N VAL A 103 -4.72 8.02 4.56
CA VAL A 103 -5.41 9.03 3.76
C VAL A 103 -6.83 9.15 4.29
N GLU A 104 -7.38 10.35 4.27
CA GLU A 104 -8.68 10.64 4.85
C GLU A 104 -9.54 11.48 3.91
N HIS A 105 -10.82 11.18 3.87
CA HIS A 105 -11.82 12.00 3.19
C HIS A 105 -13.18 11.80 3.85
N CYS A 106 -13.94 12.89 4.06
CA CYS A 106 -15.28 12.88 4.67
C CYS A 106 -15.37 12.11 5.99
N GLY A 107 -14.32 12.18 6.83
CA GLY A 107 -14.28 11.50 8.14
C GLY A 107 -14.01 10.00 8.06
N SER A 108 -13.83 9.44 6.89
CA SER A 108 -13.40 8.05 6.69
C SER A 108 -11.93 7.97 6.33
N LYS A 109 -11.29 6.86 6.69
CA LYS A 109 -9.84 6.65 6.52
C LYS A 109 -9.54 5.42 5.69
N ALA A 110 -8.44 5.48 4.95
CA ALA A 110 -7.86 4.33 4.30
C ALA A 110 -6.35 4.26 4.56
N LEU A 111 -5.78 3.06 4.47
CA LEU A 111 -4.34 2.85 4.56
C LEU A 111 -3.79 2.63 3.16
N ARG A 112 -2.90 3.51 2.71
CA ARG A 112 -2.23 3.40 1.43
C ARG A 112 -0.83 2.86 1.60
N ILE A 113 -0.55 1.69 1.04
CA ILE A 113 0.81 1.17 0.93
C ILE A 113 1.53 1.98 -0.14
N ILE A 114 2.59 2.65 0.28
CA ILE A 114 3.35 3.58 -0.56
C ILE A 114 4.57 2.90 -1.18
N ASP A 115 5.19 1.99 -0.42
CA ASP A 115 6.42 1.32 -0.85
C ASP A 115 6.62 -0.03 -0.15
N PHE A 116 7.43 -0.87 -0.77
CA PHE A 116 7.77 -2.17 -0.26
C PHE A 116 9.22 -2.53 -0.63
N LEU A 117 10.00 -2.96 0.36
CA LEU A 117 11.37 -3.42 0.19
C LEU A 117 11.49 -4.85 0.73
N GLY A 118 12.09 -5.75 -0.04
CA GLY A 118 12.30 -7.12 0.40
C GLY A 118 11.68 -8.14 -0.53
N ASP A 119 11.35 -9.31 -0.01
CA ASP A 119 10.75 -10.39 -0.78
C ASP A 119 9.30 -10.07 -1.16
N VAL A 120 9.07 -9.74 -2.43
CA VAL A 120 7.73 -9.41 -2.94
C VAL A 120 6.70 -10.53 -2.73
N ASN A 121 7.14 -11.79 -2.57
CA ASN A 121 6.23 -12.89 -2.28
C ASN A 121 5.51 -12.72 -0.93
N ALA A 122 6.08 -11.96 -0.01
CA ALA A 122 5.42 -11.63 1.25
C ALA A 122 4.12 -10.85 1.04
N LEU A 123 4.00 -10.03 -0.03
CA LEU A 123 2.77 -9.31 -0.37
C LEU A 123 1.58 -10.24 -0.59
N GLY A 124 1.83 -11.43 -1.18
CA GLY A 124 0.80 -12.45 -1.38
C GLY A 124 0.35 -13.17 -0.10
N LYS A 125 0.98 -12.89 1.04
CA LYS A 125 0.75 -13.56 2.32
C LYS A 125 0.17 -12.63 3.40
N LEU A 126 -0.27 -11.41 3.04
CA LEU A 126 -0.71 -10.37 3.98
C LEU A 126 -2.18 -10.48 4.40
N ASN A 127 -2.95 -11.46 3.94
CA ASN A 127 -4.40 -11.53 4.16
C ASN A 127 -4.82 -11.38 5.63
N ALA A 128 -4.15 -12.08 6.56
CA ALA A 128 -4.45 -11.99 7.99
C ALA A 128 -4.16 -10.59 8.54
N TRP A 129 -3.03 -10.01 8.16
CA TRP A 129 -2.65 -8.66 8.57
C TRP A 129 -3.58 -7.59 7.97
N LEU A 130 -3.99 -7.72 6.71
CA LEU A 130 -4.93 -6.78 6.09
C LEU A 130 -6.26 -6.73 6.84
N LYS A 131 -6.80 -7.89 7.22
CA LYS A 131 -8.03 -7.96 8.03
C LYS A 131 -7.83 -7.33 9.41
N PHE A 132 -6.72 -7.63 10.05
CA PHE A 132 -6.38 -7.10 11.36
C PHE A 132 -6.22 -5.57 11.33
N ILE A 133 -5.39 -5.03 10.43
CA ILE A 133 -5.10 -3.59 10.39
C ILE A 133 -6.33 -2.75 10.03
N ILE A 134 -7.20 -3.28 9.18
CA ILE A 134 -8.48 -2.65 8.83
C ILE A 134 -9.40 -2.59 10.05
N SER A 135 -9.54 -3.70 10.78
CA SER A 135 -10.41 -3.77 11.97
C SER A 135 -9.91 -2.86 13.08
N GLU A 136 -8.62 -2.94 13.42
CA GLU A 136 -8.02 -2.16 14.51
C GLU A 136 -8.07 -0.65 14.32
N ASN A 137 -7.98 -0.19 13.07
CA ASN A 137 -7.92 1.25 12.77
C ASN A 137 -9.19 1.78 12.10
N CYS A 138 -10.22 0.96 11.94
CA CYS A 138 -11.46 1.31 11.25
C CYS A 138 -11.23 1.86 9.84
N TYR A 139 -10.24 1.31 9.11
CA TYR A 139 -10.01 1.70 7.73
C TYR A 139 -11.13 1.20 6.83
N GLU A 140 -11.53 2.01 5.86
CA GLU A 140 -12.49 1.64 4.83
C GLU A 140 -11.88 0.64 3.86
N TYR A 141 -10.59 0.82 3.54
CA TYR A 141 -9.81 -0.09 2.69
C TYR A 141 -8.30 0.06 2.92
N VAL A 142 -7.55 -0.88 2.38
CA VAL A 142 -6.11 -0.77 2.15
C VAL A 142 -5.87 -0.80 0.65
N ASP A 143 -5.06 0.11 0.12
CA ASP A 143 -4.70 0.11 -1.30
C ASP A 143 -3.19 0.21 -1.55
N LEU A 144 -2.80 -0.08 -2.78
CA LEU A 144 -1.47 0.17 -3.29
C LEU A 144 -1.48 0.37 -4.81
N LEU A 145 -0.52 1.14 -5.29
CA LEU A 145 -0.25 1.29 -6.70
C LEU A 145 1.17 0.81 -6.99
N CYS A 146 1.29 -0.13 -7.92
CA CYS A 146 2.60 -0.65 -8.30
C CYS A 146 2.65 -1.08 -9.78
N SER A 147 3.85 -1.38 -10.24
CA SER A 147 4.10 -2.00 -11.53
C SER A 147 5.27 -2.98 -11.42
N GLY A 148 5.22 -4.06 -12.16
CA GLY A 148 6.29 -5.07 -12.23
C GLY A 148 6.09 -6.27 -11.32
N ILE A 149 4.93 -6.39 -10.67
CA ILE A 149 4.55 -7.54 -9.84
C ILE A 149 3.34 -8.23 -10.48
N ASP A 150 3.34 -9.57 -10.50
CA ASP A 150 2.22 -10.35 -11.03
C ASP A 150 0.96 -10.14 -10.18
N GLN A 151 -0.15 -9.79 -10.81
CA GLN A 151 -1.46 -9.61 -10.19
C GLN A 151 -1.88 -10.79 -9.32
N LYS A 152 -1.58 -12.02 -9.75
CA LYS A 152 -1.91 -13.25 -9.01
C LYS A 152 -1.32 -13.27 -7.59
N LEU A 153 -0.19 -12.55 -7.38
CA LEU A 153 0.39 -12.44 -6.05
C LEU A 153 -0.53 -11.65 -5.11
N PHE A 154 -1.08 -10.54 -5.58
CA PHE A 154 -1.99 -9.71 -4.80
C PHE A 154 -3.33 -10.42 -4.55
N GLU A 155 -3.83 -11.17 -5.52
CA GLU A 155 -5.05 -11.96 -5.38
C GLU A 155 -4.96 -12.99 -4.23
N LYS A 156 -3.78 -13.60 -4.00
CA LYS A 156 -3.56 -14.53 -2.88
C LYS A 156 -3.79 -13.88 -1.51
N SER A 157 -3.44 -12.62 -1.33
CA SER A 157 -3.72 -11.88 -0.10
C SER A 157 -5.10 -11.23 -0.07
N GLY A 158 -5.87 -11.37 -1.14
CA GLY A 158 -7.26 -10.89 -1.23
C GLY A 158 -7.40 -9.49 -1.81
N PHE A 159 -6.33 -8.87 -2.28
CA PHE A 159 -6.45 -7.65 -3.07
C PHE A 159 -7.18 -7.91 -4.38
N LYS A 160 -7.85 -6.88 -4.84
CA LYS A 160 -8.49 -6.81 -6.16
C LYS A 160 -7.84 -5.69 -6.97
N VAL A 161 -7.76 -5.86 -8.26
CA VAL A 161 -7.31 -4.80 -9.16
C VAL A 161 -8.47 -3.86 -9.47
N VAL A 162 -8.20 -2.57 -9.52
CA VAL A 162 -9.15 -1.56 -10.01
C VAL A 162 -9.22 -1.67 -11.52
N ILE A 163 -10.40 -1.98 -12.05
CA ILE A 163 -10.66 -2.02 -13.49
C ILE A 163 -11.36 -0.72 -13.87
N LYS A 164 -10.87 -0.04 -14.90
CA LYS A 164 -11.22 1.33 -15.23
C LYS A 164 -12.71 1.54 -15.51
N ASP A 165 -13.36 0.60 -16.18
CA ASP A 165 -14.75 0.70 -16.62
C ASP A 165 -15.71 -0.09 -15.71
N GLU A 166 -15.21 -0.59 -14.56
CA GLU A 166 -16.07 -1.23 -13.57
C GLU A 166 -16.70 -0.19 -12.63
N ASP A 167 -17.88 -0.53 -12.13
CA ASP A 167 -18.68 0.27 -11.21
C ASP A 167 -18.04 0.41 -9.80
N VAL A 168 -16.71 0.34 -9.69
CA VAL A 168 -15.95 0.50 -8.46
C VAL A 168 -14.93 1.61 -8.64
N ILE A 169 -15.09 2.68 -7.86
CA ILE A 169 -14.15 3.79 -7.83
C ILE A 169 -13.35 3.73 -6.54
N VAL A 170 -12.02 3.60 -6.66
CA VAL A 170 -11.07 3.71 -5.55
C VAL A 170 -10.19 4.94 -5.81
N PRO A 171 -10.38 6.06 -5.10
CA PRO A 171 -9.70 7.30 -5.38
C PRO A 171 -8.17 7.18 -5.30
N THR A 172 -7.49 7.66 -6.33
CA THR A 172 -6.03 7.67 -6.39
C THR A 172 -5.42 8.91 -5.72
N TYR A 173 -6.11 10.06 -5.80
CA TYR A 173 -5.65 11.34 -5.27
C TYR A 173 -6.55 11.85 -4.15
N PHE A 174 -5.91 12.34 -3.08
CA PHE A 174 -6.57 12.90 -1.89
C PHE A 174 -6.29 14.39 -1.69
N GLU A 175 -5.26 14.91 -2.33
CA GLU A 175 -4.83 16.31 -2.21
C GLU A 175 -4.47 16.90 -3.58
N PRO A 176 -5.46 17.50 -4.31
CA PRO A 176 -6.89 17.54 -3.99
C PRO A 176 -7.55 16.17 -4.12
N PHE A 177 -8.67 15.96 -3.42
CA PHE A 177 -9.43 14.72 -3.57
C PHE A 177 -10.06 14.65 -4.96
N VAL A 178 -9.86 13.51 -5.63
CA VAL A 178 -10.41 13.26 -6.97
C VAL A 178 -11.16 11.94 -6.96
N ASP A 179 -12.47 12.04 -7.08
CA ASP A 179 -13.43 10.94 -7.06
C ASP A 179 -13.51 10.22 -8.41
N LYS A 180 -12.39 9.62 -8.81
CA LYS A 180 -12.26 8.87 -10.08
C LYS A 180 -11.13 7.84 -9.99
N ASN A 181 -11.27 6.77 -10.77
CA ASN A 181 -10.15 5.90 -11.11
C ASN A 181 -9.26 6.63 -12.13
N ILE A 182 -8.03 6.94 -11.74
CA ILE A 182 -7.08 7.66 -12.59
C ILE A 182 -5.91 6.75 -12.93
N ASP A 183 -5.63 6.61 -14.22
CA ASP A 183 -4.44 5.90 -14.70
C ASP A 183 -3.18 6.71 -14.37
N ILE A 184 -2.24 6.06 -13.68
CA ILE A 184 -0.92 6.62 -13.48
C ILE A 184 0.00 6.09 -14.56
N HIS A 185 0.34 6.95 -15.51
CA HIS A 185 1.34 6.67 -16.54
C HIS A 185 2.75 6.85 -15.97
N PHE A 186 3.67 6.01 -16.40
CA PHE A 186 5.07 6.06 -16.00
C PHE A 186 5.94 5.44 -17.08
N GLU A 187 7.22 5.76 -17.05
CA GLU A 187 8.23 5.18 -17.92
C GLU A 187 9.26 4.43 -17.07
N LYS A 188 9.71 3.27 -17.53
CA LYS A 188 10.75 2.46 -16.91
C LYS A 188 11.96 2.37 -17.81
N SER A 189 13.14 2.59 -17.26
CA SER A 189 14.41 2.35 -17.96
C SER A 189 14.71 0.86 -18.17
N HIS A 190 14.10 -0.02 -17.38
CA HIS A 190 14.29 -1.47 -17.45
C HIS A 190 12.98 -2.19 -17.12
N LYS A 191 12.67 -3.27 -17.86
CA LYS A 191 11.42 -4.03 -17.71
C LYS A 191 11.24 -4.68 -16.32
N ASP A 192 12.34 -5.06 -15.67
CA ASP A 192 12.32 -5.76 -14.39
C ASP A 192 12.23 -4.81 -13.18
N LEU A 193 12.12 -3.50 -13.41
CA LEU A 193 11.90 -2.55 -12.34
C LEU A 193 10.53 -2.76 -11.71
N ILE A 194 10.52 -2.88 -10.38
CA ILE A 194 9.32 -2.86 -9.55
C ILE A 194 9.16 -1.43 -9.03
N LEU A 195 8.05 -0.80 -9.37
CA LEU A 195 7.77 0.57 -8.96
C LEU A 195 6.52 0.61 -8.10
N PHE A 196 6.63 1.27 -6.96
CA PHE A 196 5.50 1.63 -6.11
C PHE A 196 5.22 3.14 -6.21
N LYS A 197 4.08 3.57 -5.67
CA LYS A 197 3.69 4.99 -5.68
C LYS A 197 4.74 5.88 -5.03
N GLY A 198 5.47 5.39 -4.04
CA GLY A 198 6.51 6.14 -3.31
C GLY A 198 7.71 6.55 -4.15
N GLU A 199 7.95 5.89 -5.28
CA GLU A 199 9.08 6.15 -6.18
C GLU A 199 8.78 7.21 -7.24
N SER A 200 7.51 7.54 -7.40
CA SER A 200 7.06 8.54 -8.36
C SER A 200 6.66 9.84 -7.66
N ASP A 201 6.45 10.87 -8.46
CA ASP A 201 5.85 12.13 -8.01
C ASP A 201 4.41 11.95 -7.49
N GLY A 202 3.85 10.76 -7.64
CA GLY A 202 2.49 10.43 -7.23
C GLY A 202 2.23 10.45 -5.73
N ASP A 203 3.27 10.48 -4.88
CA ASP A 203 3.15 10.65 -3.43
C ASP A 203 3.87 11.93 -2.94
N ARG A 204 3.62 13.04 -3.62
CA ARG A 204 4.06 14.37 -3.22
C ARG A 204 2.91 15.16 -2.61
N PRO A 205 3.15 15.94 -1.55
CA PRO A 205 2.15 16.84 -1.01
C PRO A 205 1.84 17.95 -2.02
N SER A 206 0.56 18.23 -2.21
CA SER A 206 0.13 19.43 -2.93
C SER A 206 0.46 20.65 -2.06
N ILE A 207 1.47 21.41 -2.44
CA ILE A 207 1.72 22.70 -1.82
C ILE A 207 0.61 23.64 -2.30
N SER A 208 -0.44 23.81 -1.49
CA SER A 208 -1.45 24.81 -1.78
C SER A 208 -0.76 26.18 -1.76
N LYS A 209 -1.01 27.00 -2.79
CA LYS A 209 -0.45 28.36 -2.91
C LYS A 209 -0.91 29.32 -1.78
N SER A 210 -1.65 28.83 -0.79
CA SER A 210 -2.22 29.63 0.30
C SER A 210 -1.22 30.06 1.38
N ASN A 211 0.01 29.52 1.41
CA ASN A 211 1.02 29.90 2.40
C ASN A 211 2.07 30.91 1.89
N LYS A 212 1.80 31.61 0.79
CA LYS A 212 2.61 32.76 0.36
C LYS A 212 1.94 34.09 0.71
N ARG A 213 1.61 34.31 1.97
CA ARG A 213 1.33 35.66 2.53
C ARG A 213 1.43 35.58 4.06
N GLN A 214 2.63 35.66 4.56
CA GLN A 214 2.94 36.39 5.81
C GLN A 214 4.39 36.82 5.71
#